data_ec323f5c18130ec7b45f1303e0ee3fb3
#
_entry.id   ec323f5c18130ec7b45f1303e0ee3fb3
#
_cell.length_a   1.000
_cell.length_b   1.000
_cell.length_c   1.000
_cell.angle_alpha   90.00
_cell.angle_beta   90.00
_cell.angle_gamma   90.00
#
_symmetry.space_group_name_H-M   'P 1'
#
loop_
_entity.id
_entity.type
_entity.pdbx_description
1 polymer ?
#
loop_
_entity_poly.entity_id
_entity_poly.type
_entity_poly.pdbx_seq_one_letter_code
_entity_poly.pdbx_strand_id
1 'polypeptide(L)'
;MEIITSRQNPLCTHLRKLAASASYRRQRGEFLCDSPKLLKEALLWGAEVRTVVATAGVDLPELPLGVRQVEVPADVMKSVSPMETPQGTLFICAIHTEPLPATLTGRRYVVLDTLQDPGNVGTILRTADAFHADGMFLVNGCADL
;
A
#
# COMPACT_ATOMS: atom_id res chain seq x y z
N MET A 1 -2.01 -0.79 -22.37
CA MET A 1 -2.60 -1.49 -21.19
C MET A 1 -2.56 -2.99 -21.46
N GLU A 2 -2.05 -3.76 -20.51
CA GLU A 2 -1.95 -5.24 -20.60
C GLU A 2 -3.24 -5.88 -20.08
N ILE A 3 -3.70 -6.99 -20.68
CA ILE A 3 -4.90 -7.71 -20.23
C ILE A 3 -4.49 -9.07 -19.65
N ILE A 4 -4.88 -9.37 -18.42
CA ILE A 4 -4.60 -10.65 -17.75
C ILE A 4 -5.93 -11.30 -17.35
N THR A 5 -6.21 -12.48 -17.90
CA THR A 5 -7.45 -13.24 -17.65
C THR A 5 -7.24 -14.45 -16.73
N SER A 6 -6.00 -14.87 -16.53
CA SER A 6 -5.69 -16.07 -15.73
C SER A 6 -5.39 -15.72 -14.27
N ARG A 7 -6.09 -16.36 -13.34
CA ARG A 7 -5.82 -16.29 -11.89
C ARG A 7 -4.46 -16.87 -11.51
N GLN A 8 -3.83 -17.67 -12.39
CA GLN A 8 -2.51 -18.27 -12.17
C GLN A 8 -1.38 -17.40 -12.71
N ASN A 9 -1.69 -16.24 -13.30
CA ASN A 9 -0.67 -15.32 -13.78
C ASN A 9 0.31 -14.96 -12.63
N PRO A 10 1.62 -14.83 -12.91
CA PRO A 10 2.62 -14.46 -11.90
C PRO A 10 2.28 -13.17 -11.14
N LEU A 11 1.67 -12.17 -11.82
CA LEU A 11 1.20 -10.95 -11.16
C LEU A 11 0.12 -11.25 -10.11
N CYS A 12 -0.87 -12.09 -10.41
CA CYS A 12 -1.91 -12.47 -9.45
C CYS A 12 -1.33 -13.19 -8.23
N THR A 13 -0.30 -14.02 -8.44
CA THR A 13 0.42 -14.67 -7.34
C THR A 13 1.18 -13.65 -6.51
N HIS A 14 1.80 -12.67 -7.15
CA HIS A 14 2.50 -11.57 -6.48
C HIS A 14 1.55 -10.72 -5.61
N LEU A 15 0.40 -10.30 -6.16
CA LEU A 15 -0.62 -9.54 -5.43
C LEU A 15 -1.09 -10.28 -4.17
N ARG A 16 -1.42 -11.57 -4.29
CA ARG A 16 -1.83 -12.40 -3.13
C ARG A 16 -0.74 -12.49 -2.06
N LYS A 17 0.52 -12.62 -2.46
CA LYS A 17 1.65 -12.67 -1.50
C LYS A 17 1.87 -11.33 -0.83
N LEU A 18 1.74 -10.21 -1.53
CA LEU A 18 1.81 -8.87 -0.94
C LEU A 18 0.68 -8.67 0.07
N ALA A 19 -0.54 -9.11 -0.23
CA ALA A 19 -1.67 -9.04 0.69
C ALA A 19 -1.45 -9.86 1.96
N ALA A 20 -0.89 -11.07 1.83
CA ALA A 20 -0.85 -12.05 2.91
C ALA A 20 0.41 -12.01 3.79
N SER A 21 1.54 -11.44 3.32
CA SER A 21 2.84 -11.64 3.99
C SER A 21 3.64 -10.35 4.15
N ALA A 22 3.79 -9.89 5.38
CA ALA A 22 4.67 -8.78 5.75
C ALA A 22 6.14 -9.05 5.38
N SER A 23 6.63 -10.29 5.60
CA SER A 23 7.97 -10.68 5.20
C SER A 23 8.19 -10.56 3.69
N TYR A 24 7.18 -10.94 2.89
CA TYR A 24 7.24 -10.82 1.44
C TYR A 24 7.23 -9.35 0.99
N ARG A 25 6.39 -8.49 1.62
CA ARG A 25 6.38 -7.05 1.35
C ARG A 25 7.76 -6.44 1.60
N ARG A 26 8.37 -6.71 2.75
CA ARG A 26 9.72 -6.22 3.10
C ARG A 26 10.78 -6.74 2.12
N GLN A 27 10.75 -8.02 1.78
CA GLN A 27 11.69 -8.60 0.81
C GLN A 27 11.57 -7.97 -0.58
N ARG A 28 10.36 -7.64 -1.01
CA ARG A 28 10.10 -7.03 -2.32
C ARG A 28 10.25 -5.51 -2.31
N GLY A 29 10.26 -4.88 -1.14
CA GLY A 29 10.19 -3.43 -1.01
C GLY A 29 8.90 -2.85 -1.61
N GLU A 30 7.80 -3.57 -1.47
CA GLU A 30 6.51 -3.25 -2.10
C GLU A 30 5.34 -3.58 -1.17
N PHE A 31 4.26 -2.83 -1.31
CA PHE A 31 2.99 -3.11 -0.64
C PHE A 31 1.80 -2.92 -1.56
N LEU A 32 0.69 -3.56 -1.20
CA LEU A 32 -0.54 -3.56 -1.96
C LEU A 32 -1.55 -2.61 -1.34
N CYS A 33 -2.17 -1.79 -2.19
CA CYS A 33 -3.27 -0.91 -1.84
C CYS A 33 -4.53 -1.27 -2.64
N ASP A 34 -5.68 -0.97 -2.07
CA ASP A 34 -7.00 -1.18 -2.67
C ASP A 34 -7.76 0.16 -2.69
N SER A 35 -8.41 0.46 -3.73
CA SER A 35 -9.39 1.49 -4.04
C SER A 35 -8.91 2.61 -4.97
N PRO A 36 -9.79 3.09 -5.86
CA PRO A 36 -9.48 4.21 -6.75
C PRO A 36 -9.22 5.53 -6.00
N LYS A 37 -9.91 5.72 -4.86
CA LYS A 37 -9.71 6.92 -4.03
C LYS A 37 -8.29 6.96 -3.46
N LEU A 38 -7.83 5.86 -2.89
CA LEU A 38 -6.49 5.78 -2.32
C LEU A 38 -5.41 5.92 -3.40
N LEU A 39 -5.66 5.42 -4.63
CA LEU A 39 -4.76 5.63 -5.76
C LEU A 39 -4.60 7.12 -6.08
N LYS A 40 -5.71 7.90 -6.12
CA LYS A 40 -5.65 9.35 -6.35
C LYS A 40 -4.86 10.06 -5.26
N GLU A 41 -5.05 9.69 -4.00
CA GLU A 41 -4.29 10.24 -2.88
C GLU A 41 -2.81 9.88 -2.94
N ALA A 42 -2.48 8.61 -3.23
CA ALA A 42 -1.11 8.15 -3.37
C ALA A 42 -0.34 8.93 -4.45
N LEU A 43 -0.97 9.17 -5.60
CA LEU A 43 -0.38 9.97 -6.68
C LEU A 43 -0.23 11.45 -6.27
N LEU A 44 -1.23 12.02 -5.60
CA LEU A 44 -1.19 13.41 -5.12
C LEU A 44 -0.04 13.65 -4.14
N TRP A 45 0.25 12.70 -3.28
CA TRP A 45 1.30 12.76 -2.28
C TRP A 45 2.64 12.19 -2.74
N GLY A 46 2.78 11.88 -4.03
CA GLY A 46 4.05 11.48 -4.63
C GLY A 46 4.52 10.06 -4.27
N ALA A 47 3.59 9.17 -3.89
CA ALA A 47 3.93 7.77 -3.69
C ALA A 47 4.45 7.14 -4.99
N GLU A 48 5.48 6.31 -4.91
CA GLU A 48 6.00 5.57 -6.06
C GLU A 48 5.08 4.40 -6.42
N VAL A 49 4.08 4.69 -7.27
CA VAL A 49 3.18 3.67 -7.81
C VAL A 49 3.89 2.91 -8.93
N ARG A 50 3.99 1.59 -8.82
CA ARG A 50 4.67 0.72 -9.80
C ARG A 50 3.71 0.03 -10.75
N THR A 51 2.59 -0.45 -10.24
CA THR A 51 1.61 -1.23 -11.02
C THR A 51 0.20 -0.86 -10.57
N VAL A 52 -0.68 -0.64 -11.53
CA VAL A 52 -2.12 -0.48 -11.30
C VAL A 52 -2.85 -1.62 -11.99
N VAL A 53 -3.72 -2.30 -11.27
CA VAL A 53 -4.58 -3.37 -11.77
C VAL A 53 -6.03 -2.94 -11.59
N ALA A 54 -6.79 -2.90 -12.68
CA ALA A 54 -8.17 -2.46 -12.64
C ALA A 54 -9.10 -3.40 -13.42
N THR A 55 -10.37 -3.39 -13.06
CA THR A 55 -11.41 -4.00 -13.89
C THR A 55 -11.85 -3.03 -14.98
N ALA A 56 -12.39 -3.56 -16.07
CA ALA A 56 -12.96 -2.76 -17.15
C ALA A 56 -13.98 -1.74 -16.61
N GLY A 57 -13.95 -0.52 -17.15
CA GLY A 57 -14.89 0.54 -16.83
C GLY A 57 -14.60 1.33 -15.53
N VAL A 58 -13.53 1.02 -14.81
CA VAL A 58 -13.09 1.84 -13.68
C VAL A 58 -12.40 3.10 -14.18
N ASP A 59 -12.86 4.25 -13.67
CA ASP A 59 -12.25 5.55 -13.96
C ASP A 59 -10.94 5.70 -13.17
N LEU A 60 -9.80 5.52 -13.87
CA LEU A 60 -8.47 5.70 -13.30
C LEU A 60 -8.00 7.15 -13.47
N PRO A 61 -7.28 7.70 -12.49
CA PRO A 61 -6.59 8.98 -12.67
C PRO A 61 -5.50 8.86 -13.75
N GLU A 62 -5.01 9.98 -14.23
CA GLU A 62 -3.82 10.01 -15.09
C GLU A 62 -2.63 9.43 -14.31
N LEU A 63 -1.98 8.43 -14.90
CA LEU A 63 -0.89 7.71 -14.27
C LEU A 63 0.46 8.23 -14.80
N PRO A 64 1.49 8.35 -13.93
CA PRO A 64 2.83 8.71 -14.36
C PRO A 64 3.40 7.75 -15.41
N LEU A 65 4.30 8.26 -16.23
CA LEU A 65 5.04 7.44 -17.20
C LEU A 65 5.81 6.33 -16.47
N GLY A 66 5.73 5.12 -17.02
CA GLY A 66 6.42 3.95 -16.46
C GLY A 66 5.56 3.11 -15.51
N VAL A 67 4.41 3.59 -15.06
CA VAL A 67 3.48 2.78 -14.27
C VAL A 67 2.88 1.68 -15.16
N ARG A 68 3.05 0.43 -14.73
CA ARG A 68 2.45 -0.73 -15.41
C ARG A 68 0.95 -0.72 -15.21
N GLN A 69 0.19 -0.76 -16.30
CA GLN A 69 -1.27 -0.77 -16.27
C GLN A 69 -1.79 -2.13 -16.76
N VAL A 70 -2.61 -2.76 -15.94
CA VAL A 70 -3.16 -4.10 -16.20
C VAL A 70 -4.66 -4.08 -16.02
N GLU A 71 -5.39 -4.62 -16.99
CA GLU A 71 -6.83 -4.88 -16.89
C GLU A 71 -7.05 -6.35 -16.55
N VAL A 72 -7.99 -6.61 -15.63
CA VAL A 72 -8.39 -7.97 -15.25
C VAL A 72 -9.91 -8.10 -15.19
N PRO A 73 -10.48 -9.29 -15.50
CA PRO A 73 -11.89 -9.56 -15.25
C PRO A 73 -12.24 -9.49 -13.74
N ALA A 74 -13.51 -9.25 -13.44
CA ALA A 74 -14.00 -9.11 -12.08
C ALA A 74 -13.73 -10.35 -11.20
N ASP A 75 -13.77 -11.54 -11.77
CA ASP A 75 -13.49 -12.79 -11.05
C ASP A 75 -11.99 -12.95 -10.72
N VAL A 76 -11.09 -12.45 -11.57
CA VAL A 76 -9.65 -12.38 -11.28
C VAL A 76 -9.39 -11.34 -10.19
N MET A 77 -9.99 -10.14 -10.30
CA MET A 77 -9.90 -9.09 -9.27
C MET A 77 -10.33 -9.63 -7.90
N LYS A 78 -11.47 -10.30 -7.81
CA LYS A 78 -11.97 -10.91 -6.57
C LYS A 78 -11.00 -11.95 -6.00
N SER A 79 -10.23 -12.63 -6.84
CA SER A 79 -9.27 -13.66 -6.39
C SER A 79 -7.98 -13.12 -5.83
N VAL A 80 -7.68 -11.85 -6.05
CA VAL A 80 -6.42 -11.20 -5.65
C VAL A 80 -6.61 -10.04 -4.64
N SER A 81 -7.82 -9.51 -4.54
CA SER A 81 -8.13 -8.46 -3.57
C SER A 81 -8.19 -9.01 -2.14
N PRO A 82 -7.62 -8.29 -1.16
CA PRO A 82 -7.79 -8.62 0.26
C PRO A 82 -9.18 -8.28 0.80
N MET A 83 -9.99 -7.54 0.03
CA MET A 83 -11.32 -7.08 0.43
C MET A 83 -12.40 -8.07 -0.01
N GLU A 84 -13.41 -8.30 0.83
CA GLU A 84 -14.58 -9.10 0.48
C GLU A 84 -15.34 -8.53 -0.72
N THR A 85 -15.41 -7.19 -0.80
CA THR A 85 -16.04 -6.47 -1.90
C THR A 85 -15.01 -5.55 -2.55
N PRO A 86 -14.26 -6.04 -3.55
CA PRO A 86 -13.27 -5.22 -4.26
C PRO A 86 -13.90 -4.02 -4.93
N GLN A 87 -13.23 -2.87 -4.87
CA GLN A 87 -13.65 -1.64 -5.55
C GLN A 87 -13.15 -1.55 -7.00
N GLY A 88 -12.66 -2.67 -7.55
CA GLY A 88 -12.23 -2.78 -8.93
C GLY A 88 -10.85 -2.20 -9.23
N THR A 89 -10.11 -1.74 -8.24
CA THR A 89 -8.75 -1.22 -8.41
C THR A 89 -7.85 -1.71 -7.31
N LEU A 90 -6.70 -2.27 -7.69
CA LEU A 90 -5.57 -2.57 -6.81
C LEU A 90 -4.33 -1.88 -7.36
N PHE A 91 -3.41 -1.47 -6.51
CA PHE A 91 -2.14 -0.93 -6.96
C PHE A 91 -0.99 -1.28 -6.03
N ILE A 92 0.19 -1.35 -6.59
CA ILE A 92 1.43 -1.67 -5.87
C ILE A 92 2.25 -0.39 -5.76
N CYS A 93 2.64 -0.05 -4.53
CA CYS A 93 3.60 1.02 -4.25
C CYS A 93 4.92 0.46 -3.75
N ALA A 94 5.99 1.22 -3.98
CA ALA A 94 7.26 0.98 -3.33
C ALA A 94 7.19 1.32 -1.84
N ILE A 95 7.87 0.54 -1.01
CA ILE A 95 8.14 0.91 0.38
C ILE A 95 9.34 1.85 0.39
N HIS A 96 9.14 3.06 0.87
CA HIS A 96 10.24 3.98 1.17
C HIS A 96 10.75 3.70 2.58
N THR A 97 12.01 3.33 2.69
CA THR A 97 12.70 3.21 3.97
C THR A 97 13.69 4.36 4.09
N GLU A 98 13.41 5.27 5.01
CA GLU A 98 14.40 6.28 5.36
C GLU A 98 15.29 5.76 6.50
N PRO A 99 16.59 6.06 6.47
CA PRO A 99 17.46 5.73 7.59
C PRO A 99 17.02 6.51 8.83
N LEU A 100 17.15 5.88 10.00
CA LEU A 100 16.92 6.59 11.26
C LEU A 100 17.81 7.82 11.33
N PRO A 101 17.25 8.99 11.67
CA PRO A 101 18.07 10.20 11.82
C PRO A 101 19.08 10.03 12.96
N ALA A 102 20.31 10.47 12.75
CA ALA A 102 21.36 10.41 13.76
C ALA A 102 21.03 11.26 15.00
N THR A 103 20.19 12.27 14.85
CA THR A 103 19.78 13.18 15.94
C THR A 103 18.31 13.54 15.74
N LEU A 104 17.56 13.49 16.82
CA LEU A 104 16.16 13.94 16.84
C LEU A 104 16.13 15.44 17.10
N THR A 105 15.62 16.22 16.17
CA THR A 105 15.55 17.70 16.26
C THR A 105 14.18 18.22 16.69
N GLY A 106 13.17 17.37 16.65
CA GLY A 106 11.80 17.70 17.04
C GLY A 106 11.58 17.73 18.56
N ARG A 107 10.38 18.12 18.94
CA ARG A 107 9.95 18.25 20.36
C ARG A 107 9.00 17.15 20.80
N ARG A 108 8.25 16.54 19.87
CA ARG A 108 7.20 15.56 20.17
C ARG A 108 7.35 14.36 19.27
N TYR A 109 7.60 13.23 19.88
CA TYR A 109 7.69 11.94 19.20
C TYR A 109 6.73 10.95 19.86
N VAL A 110 6.14 10.10 19.05
CA VAL A 110 5.31 8.98 19.51
C VAL A 110 6.10 7.70 19.32
N VAL A 111 6.15 6.87 20.35
CA VAL A 111 6.77 5.54 20.25
C VAL A 111 5.67 4.51 20.47
N LEU A 112 5.50 3.61 19.51
CA LEU A 112 4.62 2.46 19.60
C LEU A 112 5.45 1.22 19.87
N ASP A 113 5.13 0.53 20.94
CA ASP A 113 5.81 -0.69 21.36
C ASP A 113 4.83 -1.88 21.30
N THR A 114 5.17 -2.92 20.56
CA THR A 114 4.39 -4.15 20.40
C THR A 114 2.93 -3.97 19.97
N LEU A 115 2.58 -2.87 19.35
CA LEU A 115 1.22 -2.62 18.86
C LEU A 115 0.96 -3.40 17.57
N GLN A 116 0.19 -4.47 17.65
CA GLN A 116 0.03 -5.44 16.56
C GLN A 116 -1.19 -5.19 15.65
N ASP A 117 -2.13 -4.37 16.07
CA ASP A 117 -3.31 -4.04 15.25
C ASP A 117 -2.99 -2.89 14.27
N PRO A 118 -3.00 -3.14 12.95
CA PRO A 118 -2.67 -2.12 11.95
C PRO A 118 -3.70 -0.98 11.90
N GLY A 119 -4.96 -1.25 12.26
CA GLY A 119 -6.00 -0.22 12.35
C GLY A 119 -5.72 0.77 13.46
N ASN A 120 -5.25 0.29 14.61
CA ASN A 120 -4.84 1.14 15.73
C ASN A 120 -3.57 1.93 15.39
N VAL A 121 -2.57 1.29 14.75
CA VAL A 121 -1.36 2.01 14.28
C VAL A 121 -1.75 3.16 13.35
N GLY A 122 -2.59 2.90 12.34
CA GLY A 122 -3.04 3.92 11.41
C GLY A 122 -3.87 5.03 12.08
N THR A 123 -4.67 4.71 13.11
CA THR A 123 -5.44 5.71 13.86
C THR A 123 -4.51 6.60 14.68
N ILE A 124 -3.52 6.02 15.35
CA ILE A 124 -2.53 6.78 16.13
C ILE A 124 -1.68 7.64 15.21
N LEU A 125 -1.27 7.13 14.03
CA LEU A 125 -0.51 7.89 13.04
C LEU A 125 -1.27 9.15 12.61
N ARG A 126 -2.54 9.00 12.22
CA ARG A 126 -3.38 10.15 11.85
C ARG A 126 -3.57 11.14 12.99
N THR A 127 -3.69 10.65 14.21
CA THR A 127 -3.82 11.50 15.40
C THR A 127 -2.51 12.24 15.69
N ALA A 128 -1.38 11.56 15.62
CA ALA A 128 -0.06 12.15 15.80
C ALA A 128 0.22 13.27 14.78
N ASP A 129 -0.13 13.03 13.52
CA ASP A 129 -0.04 14.04 12.45
C ASP A 129 -0.93 15.25 12.74
N ALA A 130 -2.19 15.04 13.11
CA ALA A 130 -3.14 16.12 13.45
C ALA A 130 -2.67 16.97 14.64
N PHE A 131 -1.92 16.40 15.58
CA PHE A 131 -1.30 17.10 16.70
C PHE A 131 0.12 17.60 16.42
N HIS A 132 0.55 17.54 15.16
CA HIS A 132 1.88 17.95 14.72
C HIS A 132 3.01 17.29 15.51
N ALA A 133 2.96 15.97 15.66
CA ALA A 133 4.10 15.23 16.16
C ALA A 133 5.23 15.25 15.12
N ASP A 134 6.45 15.36 15.57
CA ASP A 134 7.63 15.46 14.69
C ASP A 134 8.08 14.11 14.15
N GLY A 135 7.56 13.01 14.70
CA GLY A 135 7.81 11.66 14.19
C GLY A 135 7.17 10.57 15.03
N MET A 136 7.12 9.38 14.45
CA MET A 136 6.64 8.18 15.12
C MET A 136 7.62 7.03 14.92
N PHE A 137 7.90 6.31 15.98
CA PHE A 137 8.76 5.12 15.97
C PHE A 137 7.93 3.88 16.31
N LEU A 138 8.07 2.85 15.52
CA LEU A 138 7.48 1.55 15.75
C LEU A 138 8.59 0.58 16.17
N VAL A 139 8.45 -0.03 17.35
CA VAL A 139 9.47 -0.92 17.91
C VAL A 139 8.88 -2.26 18.30
N ASN A 140 9.73 -3.26 18.54
CA ASN A 140 9.41 -4.56 19.10
C ASN A 140 8.26 -5.31 18.41
N GLY A 141 8.24 -5.34 17.07
CA GLY A 141 7.28 -6.14 16.33
C GLY A 141 5.88 -5.52 16.25
N CYS A 142 5.78 -4.22 16.19
CA CYS A 142 4.54 -3.55 15.80
C CYS A 142 4.04 -4.06 14.44
N ALA A 143 2.74 -3.84 14.17
CA ALA A 143 2.16 -4.12 12.88
C ALA A 143 2.93 -3.39 11.77
N ASP A 144 2.98 -4.03 10.61
CA ASP A 144 3.57 -3.47 9.39
C ASP A 144 2.70 -2.29 8.90
N LEU A 145 3.34 -1.20 8.53
CA LEU A 145 2.69 -0.03 7.92
C LEU A 145 2.66 -0.17 6.41
#